data_acc03dc061372e5fce73bb558ef5b19e
#
_entry.id   acc03dc061372e5fce73bb558ef5b19e
#
_cell.length_a   1.000
_cell.length_b   1.000
_cell.length_c   1.000
_cell.angle_alpha   90.00
_cell.angle_beta   90.00
_cell.angle_gamma   90.00
#
_symmetry.space_group_name_H-M   'P 1'
#
loop_
_entity.id
_entity.type
_entity.pdbx_description
1 polymer ?
#
loop_
_entity_poly.entity_id
_entity_poly.type
_entity_poly.pdbx_seq_one_letter_code
_entity_poly.pdbx_strand_id
1 'polypeptide(L)'
;MKRIGLFGGTFDPIHNGHIRIAVEVAENLQLDEVRLIPVNQPSHRSRPIASAAQRLEMISSAIKVPLVLDDIEIQRGGTSFTVDTLNYLKAEYPSCSLLMILGDDAFWSLKTWHKAEDIFKLTNIVVVSRDCDVKER
;
A
#
# COMPACT_ATOMS: atom_id res chain seq x y z
N MET A 1 6.46 19.88 0.49
CA MET A 1 6.23 18.65 1.28
C MET A 1 6.17 17.46 0.35
N LYS A 2 6.95 16.44 0.65
CA LYS A 2 6.96 15.21 -0.14
C LYS A 2 5.65 14.44 0.05
N ARG A 3 5.08 13.96 -1.05
CA ARG A 3 3.82 13.20 -1.06
C ARG A 3 4.14 11.76 -1.44
N ILE A 4 3.83 10.83 -0.54
CA ILE A 4 4.14 9.41 -0.71
C ILE A 4 2.85 8.62 -0.73
N GLY A 5 2.62 7.89 -1.84
CA GLY A 5 1.53 6.93 -1.93
C GLY A 5 1.95 5.60 -1.31
N LEU A 6 1.02 4.96 -0.64
CA LEU A 6 1.23 3.65 -0.01
C LEU A 6 0.24 2.67 -0.62
N PHE A 7 0.75 1.68 -1.34
CA PHE A 7 -0.07 0.67 -1.99
C PHE A 7 0.28 -0.70 -1.39
N GLY A 8 -0.49 -1.08 -0.39
CA GLY A 8 -0.35 -2.37 0.26
C GLY A 8 -1.10 -3.45 -0.48
N GLY A 9 -0.62 -4.66 -0.40
CA GLY A 9 -1.29 -5.81 -1.00
C GLY A 9 -0.53 -7.09 -0.79
N THR A 10 -1.16 -8.20 -1.15
CA THR A 10 -0.51 -9.50 -1.10
C THR A 10 0.51 -9.64 -2.22
N PHE A 11 0.17 -9.12 -3.41
CA PHE A 11 0.99 -9.24 -4.62
C PHE A 11 1.43 -10.68 -4.88
N ASP A 12 0.47 -11.52 -5.11
CA ASP A 12 0.67 -12.97 -5.23
C ASP A 12 0.05 -13.53 -6.53
N PRO A 13 0.58 -13.18 -7.70
CA PRO A 13 1.72 -12.29 -7.95
C PRO A 13 1.29 -10.84 -8.19
N ILE A 14 2.28 -9.95 -8.25
CA ILE A 14 2.07 -8.62 -8.81
C ILE A 14 1.75 -8.76 -10.30
N HIS A 15 0.89 -7.89 -10.82
CA HIS A 15 0.52 -7.89 -12.25
C HIS A 15 0.35 -6.48 -12.79
N ASN A 16 0.13 -6.38 -14.09
CA ASN A 16 0.03 -5.09 -14.77
C ASN A 16 -1.08 -4.19 -14.21
N GLY A 17 -2.16 -4.79 -13.71
CA GLY A 17 -3.24 -4.04 -13.08
C GLY A 17 -2.77 -3.27 -11.84
N HIS A 18 -1.95 -3.88 -11.00
CA HIS A 18 -1.36 -3.21 -9.84
C HIS A 18 -0.47 -2.05 -10.27
N ILE A 19 0.40 -2.30 -11.25
CA ILE A 19 1.36 -1.29 -11.72
C ILE A 19 0.62 -0.12 -12.33
N ARG A 20 -0.39 -0.37 -13.15
CA ARG A 20 -1.19 0.66 -13.80
C ARG A 20 -1.88 1.56 -12.78
N ILE A 21 -2.51 0.97 -11.76
CA ILE A 21 -3.16 1.74 -10.69
C ILE A 21 -2.13 2.64 -9.99
N ALA A 22 -0.99 2.09 -9.61
CA ALA A 22 0.03 2.84 -8.89
C ALA A 22 0.56 4.00 -9.73
N VAL A 23 0.82 3.79 -11.00
CA VAL A 23 1.30 4.83 -11.91
C VAL A 23 0.24 5.92 -12.12
N GLU A 24 -1.00 5.53 -12.36
CA GLU A 24 -2.09 6.49 -12.58
C GLU A 24 -2.33 7.36 -11.34
N VAL A 25 -2.30 6.77 -10.15
CA VAL A 25 -2.45 7.52 -8.91
C VAL A 25 -1.28 8.49 -8.73
N ALA A 26 -0.06 8.04 -8.99
CA ALA A 26 1.13 8.90 -8.89
C ALA A 26 1.00 10.12 -9.79
N GLU A 27 0.56 9.92 -11.04
CA GLU A 27 0.41 11.00 -12.00
C GLU A 27 -0.75 11.93 -11.64
N ASN A 28 -1.92 11.37 -11.35
CA ASN A 28 -3.13 12.17 -11.12
C ASN A 28 -3.05 13.00 -9.83
N LEU A 29 -2.39 12.50 -8.80
CA LEU A 29 -2.27 13.18 -7.51
C LEU A 29 -0.90 13.83 -7.32
N GLN A 30 -0.04 13.79 -8.33
CA GLN A 30 1.30 14.37 -8.29
C GLN A 30 2.10 13.88 -7.08
N LEU A 31 2.15 12.56 -6.93
CA LEU A 31 2.91 11.94 -5.86
C LEU A 31 4.39 11.87 -6.24
N ASP A 32 5.26 12.06 -5.26
CA ASP A 32 6.70 11.94 -5.47
C ASP A 32 7.13 10.50 -5.66
N GLU A 33 6.46 9.58 -4.95
CA GLU A 33 6.66 8.15 -5.12
C GLU A 33 5.43 7.38 -4.65
N VAL A 34 5.30 6.15 -5.12
CA VAL A 34 4.32 5.19 -4.61
C VAL A 34 5.10 3.97 -4.13
N ARG A 35 4.96 3.66 -2.86
CA ARG A 35 5.58 2.49 -2.26
C ARG A 35 4.65 1.30 -2.35
N LEU A 36 5.11 0.22 -2.96
CA LEU A 36 4.42 -1.05 -2.95
C LEU A 36 4.86 -1.81 -1.71
N ILE A 37 3.91 -2.08 -0.83
CA ILE A 37 4.18 -2.67 0.50
C ILE A 37 3.54 -4.05 0.57
N PRO A 38 4.27 -5.11 0.23
CA PRO A 38 3.73 -6.46 0.31
C PRO A 38 3.50 -6.88 1.76
N VAL A 39 2.33 -7.46 2.01
CA VAL A 39 2.02 -7.98 3.34
C VAL A 39 2.90 -9.19 3.65
N ASN A 40 3.24 -9.37 4.93
CA ASN A 40 3.89 -10.59 5.38
C ASN A 40 2.83 -11.67 5.58
N GLN A 41 2.00 -11.52 6.59
CA GLN A 41 0.87 -12.42 6.85
C GLN A 41 -0.40 -11.58 6.97
N PRO A 42 -1.34 -11.71 6.01
CA PRO A 42 -2.56 -10.91 6.04
C PRO A 42 -3.41 -11.19 7.28
N SER A 43 -4.02 -10.14 7.82
CA SER A 43 -4.90 -10.28 8.99
C SER A 43 -6.31 -10.75 8.62
N HIS A 44 -6.74 -10.52 7.37
CA HIS A 44 -8.09 -10.81 6.91
C HIS A 44 -8.18 -11.85 5.79
N ARG A 45 -7.07 -12.43 5.40
CA ARG A 45 -7.02 -13.36 4.27
C ARG A 45 -6.17 -14.57 4.63
N SER A 46 -6.29 -15.64 3.82
CA SER A 46 -5.42 -16.79 3.92
C SER A 46 -3.98 -16.43 3.54
N ARG A 47 -3.06 -17.30 3.92
CA ARG A 47 -1.64 -17.11 3.58
C ARG A 47 -1.44 -17.02 2.07
N PRO A 48 -0.48 -16.19 1.61
CA PRO A 48 -0.10 -16.17 0.21
C PRO A 48 0.41 -17.53 -0.27
N ILE A 49 0.21 -17.82 -1.55
CA ILE A 49 0.74 -19.04 -2.18
C ILE A 49 2.25 -18.91 -2.37
N ALA A 50 2.70 -17.77 -2.91
CA ALA A 50 4.12 -17.51 -3.07
C ALA A 50 4.75 -17.07 -1.75
N SER A 51 6.01 -17.44 -1.53
CA SER A 51 6.75 -17.01 -0.36
C SER A 51 6.99 -15.50 -0.38
N ALA A 52 7.33 -14.93 0.78
CA ALA A 52 7.70 -13.52 0.86
C ALA A 52 8.88 -13.21 -0.08
N ALA A 53 9.91 -14.05 -0.08
CA ALA A 53 11.07 -13.86 -0.94
C ALA A 53 10.69 -13.87 -2.43
N GLN A 54 9.81 -14.79 -2.84
CA GLN A 54 9.35 -14.87 -4.23
C GLN A 54 8.54 -13.63 -4.61
N ARG A 55 7.66 -13.16 -3.73
CA ARG A 55 6.86 -11.98 -3.98
C ARG A 55 7.72 -10.73 -4.10
N LEU A 56 8.72 -10.57 -3.23
CA LEU A 56 9.66 -9.45 -3.30
C LEU A 56 10.44 -9.43 -4.61
N GLU A 57 10.91 -10.59 -5.04
CA GLU A 57 11.66 -10.70 -6.30
C GLU A 57 10.79 -10.31 -7.49
N MET A 58 9.56 -10.81 -7.55
CA MET A 58 8.63 -10.47 -8.62
C MET A 58 8.33 -8.97 -8.67
N ILE A 59 8.11 -8.36 -7.54
CA ILE A 59 7.86 -6.91 -7.47
C ILE A 59 9.08 -6.14 -7.95
N SER A 60 10.26 -6.47 -7.43
CA SER A 60 11.51 -5.78 -7.81
C SER A 60 11.76 -5.82 -9.30
N SER A 61 11.43 -6.93 -9.95
CA SER A 61 11.64 -7.10 -11.39
C SER A 61 10.63 -6.34 -12.23
N ALA A 62 9.46 -6.02 -11.67
CA ALA A 62 8.35 -5.47 -12.43
C ALA A 62 8.22 -3.95 -12.35
N ILE A 63 8.84 -3.31 -11.37
CA ILE A 63 8.60 -1.89 -11.10
C ILE A 63 9.83 -1.04 -11.37
N LYS A 64 9.58 0.26 -11.58
CA LYS A 64 10.60 1.29 -11.71
C LYS A 64 10.05 2.60 -11.15
N VAL A 65 10.93 3.58 -10.91
CA VAL A 65 10.54 4.92 -10.44
C VAL A 65 9.37 5.46 -11.27
N PRO A 66 8.31 6.04 -10.68
CA PRO A 66 8.17 6.44 -9.28
C PRO A 66 7.68 5.35 -8.32
N LEU A 67 7.59 4.10 -8.77
CA LEU A 67 7.20 3.00 -7.92
C LEU A 67 8.43 2.45 -7.19
N VAL A 68 8.27 2.23 -5.89
CA VAL A 68 9.34 1.78 -5.01
C VAL A 68 8.86 0.58 -4.20
N LEU A 69 9.69 -0.42 -4.05
CA LEU A 69 9.39 -1.55 -3.15
C LEU A 69 9.74 -1.19 -1.72
N ASP A 70 8.81 -1.41 -0.80
CA ASP A 70 9.04 -1.26 0.63
C ASP A 70 8.68 -2.56 1.33
N ASP A 71 9.65 -3.25 1.86
CA ASP A 71 9.49 -4.57 2.45
C ASP A 71 9.29 -4.54 3.97
N ILE A 72 8.91 -3.39 4.52
CA ILE A 72 8.81 -3.19 5.97
C ILE A 72 7.92 -4.21 6.68
N GLU A 73 6.80 -4.60 6.08
CA GLU A 73 5.89 -5.57 6.70
C GLU A 73 6.50 -6.96 6.73
N ILE A 74 7.25 -7.32 5.69
CA ILE A 74 7.95 -8.60 5.63
C ILE A 74 9.10 -8.62 6.65
N GLN A 75 9.87 -7.55 6.74
CA GLN A 75 10.97 -7.46 7.70
C GLN A 75 10.47 -7.50 9.14
N ARG A 76 9.36 -6.83 9.42
CA ARG A 76 8.76 -6.86 10.76
C ARG A 76 8.29 -8.26 11.13
N GLY A 77 7.82 -9.05 10.16
CA GLY A 77 7.31 -10.39 10.38
C GLY A 77 5.95 -10.41 11.05
N GLY A 78 5.43 -11.61 11.28
CA GLY A 78 4.13 -11.80 11.90
C GLY A 78 2.97 -11.29 11.07
N THR A 79 1.83 -11.08 11.73
CA THR A 79 0.64 -10.53 11.08
C THR A 79 0.85 -9.06 10.76
N SER A 80 0.54 -8.68 9.53
CA SER A 80 0.70 -7.31 9.05
C SER A 80 -0.55 -6.49 9.35
N PHE A 81 -0.43 -5.50 10.23
CA PHE A 81 -1.51 -4.54 10.51
C PHE A 81 -1.12 -3.18 9.92
N THR A 82 -2.02 -2.61 9.15
CA THR A 82 -1.78 -1.34 8.45
C THR A 82 -1.38 -0.21 9.41
N VAL A 83 -2.04 -0.13 10.58
CA VAL A 83 -1.76 0.92 11.55
C VAL A 83 -0.29 0.90 12.00
N ASP A 84 0.28 -0.27 12.17
CA ASP A 84 1.69 -0.39 12.60
C ASP A 84 2.63 0.11 11.52
N THR A 85 2.33 -0.20 10.26
CA THR A 85 3.09 0.28 9.12
C THR A 85 3.02 1.79 9.00
N LEU A 86 1.82 2.36 9.17
CA LEU A 86 1.63 3.82 9.10
C LEU A 86 2.35 4.55 10.23
N ASN A 87 2.30 4.01 11.44
CA ASN A 87 3.04 4.59 12.57
C ASN A 87 4.53 4.61 12.32
N TYR A 88 5.06 3.51 11.79
CA TYR A 88 6.48 3.43 11.44
C TYR A 88 6.86 4.48 10.39
N LEU A 89 6.09 4.54 9.30
CA LEU A 89 6.39 5.47 8.21
C LEU A 89 6.23 6.92 8.64
N LYS A 90 5.26 7.23 9.48
CA LYS A 90 5.07 8.60 9.97
C LYS A 90 6.21 9.04 10.89
N ALA A 91 6.75 8.11 11.67
CA ALA A 91 7.92 8.39 12.52
C ALA A 91 9.19 8.60 11.70
N GLU A 92 9.37 7.78 10.65
CA GLU A 92 10.55 7.91 9.76
C GLU A 92 10.48 9.16 8.88
N TYR A 93 9.27 9.54 8.44
CA TYR A 93 9.09 10.64 7.48
C TYR A 93 8.05 11.64 8.01
N PRO A 94 8.34 12.32 9.15
CA PRO A 94 7.33 13.15 9.81
C PRO A 94 6.86 14.36 8.99
N SER A 95 7.66 14.80 8.03
CA SER A 95 7.31 15.95 7.18
C SER A 95 6.66 15.52 5.86
N CYS A 96 6.47 14.23 5.63
CA CYS A 96 5.84 13.74 4.40
C CYS A 96 4.33 13.61 4.58
N SER A 97 3.61 13.79 3.47
CA SER A 97 2.19 13.49 3.41
C SER A 97 2.03 12.04 2.93
N LEU A 98 1.32 11.23 3.70
CA LEU A 98 1.06 9.84 3.36
C LEU A 98 -0.34 9.69 2.77
N LEU A 99 -0.45 9.00 1.65
CA LEU A 99 -1.71 8.75 0.97
C LEU A 99 -1.84 7.24 0.74
N MET A 100 -2.79 6.62 1.43
CA MET A 100 -3.00 5.17 1.34
C MET A 100 -3.96 4.87 0.20
N ILE A 101 -3.54 4.03 -0.73
CA ILE A 101 -4.29 3.67 -1.93
C ILE A 101 -5.07 2.39 -1.67
N LEU A 102 -6.39 2.44 -1.81
CA LEU A 102 -7.28 1.30 -1.59
C LEU A 102 -8.20 1.11 -2.77
N GLY A 103 -8.50 -0.14 -3.11
CA GLY A 103 -9.63 -0.45 -3.97
C GLY A 103 -10.95 -0.28 -3.23
N ASP A 104 -12.07 -0.33 -3.97
CA ASP A 104 -13.41 -0.14 -3.40
C ASP A 104 -13.68 -1.12 -2.25
N ASP A 105 -13.42 -2.40 -2.44
CA ASP A 105 -13.72 -3.43 -1.45
C ASP A 105 -12.94 -3.19 -0.15
N ALA A 106 -11.66 -2.87 -0.26
CA ALA A 106 -10.82 -2.56 0.89
C ALA A 106 -11.30 -1.32 1.62
N PHE A 107 -11.71 -0.30 0.88
CA PHE A 107 -12.23 0.94 1.48
C PHE A 107 -13.50 0.67 2.29
N TRP A 108 -14.45 -0.11 1.74
CA TRP A 108 -15.67 -0.42 2.46
C TRP A 108 -15.44 -1.27 3.70
N SER A 109 -14.39 -2.10 3.74
CA SER A 109 -14.04 -2.91 4.90
C SER A 109 -13.16 -2.19 5.92
N LEU A 110 -12.66 -1.00 5.60
CA LEU A 110 -11.64 -0.29 6.38
C LEU A 110 -12.04 -0.09 7.84
N LYS A 111 -13.31 0.13 8.13
CA LYS A 111 -13.80 0.29 9.50
C LYS A 111 -13.57 -0.94 10.37
N THR A 112 -13.41 -2.10 9.76
CA THR A 112 -13.20 -3.37 10.48
C THR A 112 -11.71 -3.64 10.75
N TRP A 113 -10.82 -2.82 10.19
CA TRP A 113 -9.39 -3.04 10.34
C TRP A 113 -8.93 -2.69 11.75
N HIS A 114 -7.85 -3.33 12.19
CA HIS A 114 -7.25 -3.09 13.49
C HIS A 114 -6.93 -1.60 13.66
N LYS A 115 -7.47 -1.00 14.73
CA LYS A 115 -7.29 0.43 15.05
C LYS A 115 -7.61 1.35 13.88
N ALA A 116 -8.72 1.12 13.22
CA ALA A 116 -9.13 1.86 12.03
C ALA A 116 -9.14 3.38 12.25
N GLU A 117 -9.58 3.85 13.43
CA GLU A 117 -9.63 5.28 13.73
C GLU A 117 -8.24 5.92 13.66
N ASP A 118 -7.21 5.21 14.12
CA ASP A 118 -5.83 5.70 14.06
C ASP A 118 -5.33 5.77 12.62
N ILE A 119 -5.77 4.85 11.76
CA ILE A 119 -5.43 4.88 10.34
C ILE A 119 -5.89 6.19 9.70
N PHE A 120 -7.12 6.61 9.98
CA PHE A 120 -7.67 7.86 9.43
C PHE A 120 -6.91 9.10 9.91
N LYS A 121 -6.28 9.03 11.09
CA LYS A 121 -5.49 10.14 11.62
C LYS A 121 -4.09 10.22 11.00
N LEU A 122 -3.57 9.10 10.52
CA LEU A 122 -2.19 9.01 10.06
C LEU A 122 -2.04 9.25 8.55
N THR A 123 -3.10 9.06 7.78
CA THR A 123 -3.00 9.07 6.32
C THR A 123 -4.28 9.60 5.67
N ASN A 124 -4.12 10.15 4.47
CA ASN A 124 -5.25 10.40 3.59
C ASN A 124 -5.56 9.12 2.82
N ILE A 125 -6.83 8.92 2.49
CA ILE A 125 -7.28 7.72 1.79
C ILE A 125 -7.56 8.06 0.33
N VAL A 126 -7.00 7.27 -0.59
CA VAL A 126 -7.25 7.36 -2.02
C VAL A 126 -7.99 6.10 -2.43
N VAL A 127 -9.19 6.25 -2.95
CA VAL A 127 -10.01 5.11 -3.37
C VAL A 127 -9.94 4.99 -4.89
N VAL A 128 -9.58 3.80 -5.37
CA VAL A 128 -9.52 3.48 -6.78
C VAL A 128 -10.67 2.55 -7.11
N SER A 129 -11.55 2.98 -8.01
CA SER A 129 -12.67 2.15 -8.45
C SER A 129 -12.22 1.17 -9.53
N ARG A 130 -13.01 0.13 -9.74
CA ARG A 130 -12.76 -0.85 -10.80
C ARG A 130 -12.78 -0.22 -12.20
N ASP A 131 -13.45 0.92 -12.35
CA ASP A 131 -13.51 1.68 -13.60
C ASP A 131 -12.31 2.60 -13.79
N CYS A 132 -11.29 2.45 -12.96
CA CYS A 132 -10.06 3.23 -12.98
C CYS A 132 -10.23 4.71 -12.64
N ASP A 133 -11.34 5.09 -12.01
CA ASP A 133 -11.50 6.44 -11.47
C ASP A 133 -10.72 6.56 -10.16
N VAL A 134 -9.97 7.63 -10.04
CA VAL A 134 -9.18 7.91 -8.83
C VAL A 134 -9.88 9.01 -8.04
N LYS A 135 -10.19 8.71 -6.76
CA LYS A 135 -10.86 9.66 -5.88
C LYS A 135 -10.13 9.75 -4.55
N GLU A 136 -9.80 10.97 -4.13
CA GLU A 136 -9.22 11.22 -2.81
C GLU A 136 -10.33 11.43 -1.79
N ARG A 137 -10.19 10.78 -0.63
CA ARG A 137 -11.15 10.88 0.47
C ARG A 137 -10.52 11.57 1.69
#